data_e854c360f088d742ea6a300cf82bb18e
#
_entry.id   e854c360f088d742ea6a300cf82bb18e
#
_cell.length_a   1.000
_cell.length_b   1.000
_cell.length_c   1.000
_cell.angle_alpha   90.00
_cell.angle_beta   90.00
_cell.angle_gamma   90.00
#
_symmetry.space_group_name_H-M   'P 1'
#
loop_
_entity.id
_entity.type
_entity.pdbx_description
1 polymer ?
#
loop_
_entity_poly.entity_id
_entity_poly.type
_entity_poly.pdbx_seq_one_letter_code
_entity_poly.pdbx_strand_id
1 'polypeptide(L)'
;LKEVDLKKYKDIIDVSENYLEGKFLDTGIMINGKVFSSSISEISEPVFSLGKILEIASNFNKTLDEFIVEDDKIEKWKYLKGAKKINRISKTGHEYTYSEGPMSFPENLREPARTILTSESNLNRSSHIVFDQSIKKYRILTPIECELIQMFPVNWTDTMPKKNRYFMMGNALVTGIIKRLEPKLREIIESEDELK
;
A
#
# COMPACT_ATOMS: atom_id res chain seq x y z
N LEU A 1 5.19 -1.93 27.84
CA LEU A 1 4.47 -3.17 27.60
C LEU A 1 3.11 -3.10 28.28
N LYS A 2 2.04 -3.36 27.56
CA LYS A 2 0.68 -3.50 28.07
C LYS A 2 0.29 -4.96 28.01
N GLU A 3 -0.21 -5.51 29.13
CA GLU A 3 -0.73 -6.88 29.21
C GLU A 3 -2.24 -6.83 29.44
N VAL A 4 -2.99 -7.65 28.68
CA VAL A 4 -4.43 -7.80 28.83
C VAL A 4 -4.76 -9.29 28.85
N ASP A 5 -5.44 -9.77 29.88
CA ASP A 5 -5.92 -11.15 29.98
C ASP A 5 -7.35 -11.24 29.39
N LEU A 6 -7.45 -11.89 28.23
CA LEU A 6 -8.74 -12.12 27.57
C LEU A 6 -9.52 -13.31 28.12
N LYS A 7 -8.90 -14.17 28.94
CA LYS A 7 -9.58 -15.32 29.56
C LYS A 7 -10.66 -14.95 30.55
N LYS A 8 -10.67 -13.68 31.00
CA LYS A 8 -11.75 -13.15 31.85
C LYS A 8 -13.08 -12.96 31.11
N TYR A 9 -13.04 -12.97 29.78
CA TYR A 9 -14.23 -12.89 28.95
C TYR A 9 -14.68 -14.30 28.55
N LYS A 10 -16.00 -14.49 28.45
CA LYS A 10 -16.61 -15.78 28.14
C LYS A 10 -16.30 -16.28 26.74
N ASP A 11 -16.37 -15.41 25.76
CA ASP A 11 -16.16 -15.69 24.35
C ASP A 11 -15.81 -14.41 23.58
N ILE A 12 -15.64 -14.50 22.25
CA ILE A 12 -15.26 -13.36 21.40
C ILE A 12 -16.35 -12.28 21.34
N ILE A 13 -17.60 -12.65 21.53
CA ILE A 13 -18.71 -11.70 21.55
C ILE A 13 -18.63 -10.88 22.82
N ASP A 14 -18.42 -11.53 23.96
CA ASP A 14 -18.22 -10.88 25.25
C ASP A 14 -17.01 -9.93 25.22
N VAL A 15 -15.89 -10.31 24.57
CA VAL A 15 -14.77 -9.40 24.33
C VAL A 15 -15.22 -8.18 23.54
N SER A 16 -15.98 -8.36 22.46
CA SER A 16 -16.43 -7.27 21.59
C SER A 16 -17.34 -6.28 22.31
N GLU A 17 -18.21 -6.77 23.19
CA GLU A 17 -19.23 -5.97 23.89
C GLU A 17 -18.70 -5.33 25.17
N ASN A 18 -17.82 -6.03 25.91
CA ASN A 18 -17.43 -5.68 27.27
C ASN A 18 -15.96 -5.33 27.45
N TYR A 19 -15.18 -5.18 26.35
CA TYR A 19 -13.78 -4.81 26.42
C TYR A 19 -13.60 -3.34 26.84
N LEU A 20 -13.03 -3.10 28.01
CA LEU A 20 -12.82 -1.76 28.59
C LEU A 20 -11.34 -1.43 28.87
N GLU A 21 -10.41 -2.28 28.47
CA GLU A 21 -8.97 -2.13 28.76
C GLU A 21 -8.26 -1.04 27.95
N GLY A 22 -9.01 -0.30 27.12
CA GLY A 22 -8.48 0.73 26.26
C GLY A 22 -7.73 0.17 25.03
N LYS A 23 -7.13 1.05 24.24
CA LYS A 23 -6.48 0.67 22.97
C LYS A 23 -5.22 -0.16 23.23
N PHE A 24 -4.96 -1.13 22.35
CA PHE A 24 -3.65 -1.75 22.24
C PHE A 24 -2.61 -0.75 21.70
N LEU A 25 -1.33 -1.05 21.89
CA LEU A 25 -0.21 -0.28 21.36
C LEU A 25 0.08 -0.68 19.91
N ASP A 26 1.24 -0.26 19.37
CA ASP A 26 1.54 -0.37 17.94
C ASP A 26 1.73 -1.81 17.46
N THR A 27 2.16 -2.70 18.37
CA THR A 27 2.38 -4.13 18.07
C THR A 27 1.96 -5.00 19.25
N GLY A 28 1.79 -6.29 19.02
CA GLY A 28 1.50 -7.23 20.08
C GLY A 28 1.44 -8.68 19.61
N ILE A 29 1.48 -9.55 20.58
CA ILE A 29 1.27 -10.99 20.41
C ILE A 29 0.23 -11.48 21.42
N MET A 30 -0.45 -12.56 21.09
CA MET A 30 -1.34 -13.25 22.02
C MET A 30 -0.82 -14.65 22.29
N ILE A 31 -0.62 -14.95 23.57
CA ILE A 31 -0.17 -16.27 24.03
C ILE A 31 -1.16 -16.78 25.08
N ASN A 32 -1.78 -17.92 24.81
CA ASN A 32 -2.73 -18.55 25.72
C ASN A 32 -3.81 -17.59 26.28
N GLY A 33 -4.39 -16.76 25.40
CA GLY A 33 -5.44 -15.82 25.76
C GLY A 33 -4.99 -14.55 26.49
N LYS A 34 -3.70 -14.36 26.68
CA LYS A 34 -3.09 -13.10 27.16
C LYS A 34 -2.50 -12.33 25.99
N VAL A 35 -2.85 -11.07 25.88
CA VAL A 35 -2.30 -10.14 24.85
C VAL A 35 -1.21 -9.32 25.51
N PHE A 36 -0.04 -9.32 24.88
CA PHE A 36 1.10 -8.48 25.23
C PHE A 36 1.25 -7.44 24.10
N SER A 37 1.09 -6.18 24.43
CA SER A 37 1.16 -5.09 23.46
C SER A 37 2.26 -4.10 23.85
N SER A 38 3.00 -3.60 22.86
CA SER A 38 4.13 -2.68 23.07
C SER A 38 4.17 -1.60 22.01
N SER A 39 4.73 -0.46 22.36
CA SER A 39 5.10 0.55 21.37
C SER A 39 6.36 0.12 20.63
N ILE A 40 6.45 0.50 19.35
CA ILE A 40 7.61 0.27 18.51
C ILE A 40 8.40 1.58 18.43
N SER A 41 9.72 1.47 18.53
CA SER A 41 10.59 2.59 18.15
C SER A 41 10.53 2.80 16.65
N GLU A 42 10.32 4.02 16.20
CA GLU A 42 10.39 4.35 14.78
C GLU A 42 11.80 4.04 14.26
N ILE A 43 11.86 3.26 13.18
CA ILE A 43 13.10 3.03 12.44
C ILE A 43 13.15 4.10 11.35
N SER A 44 14.07 5.07 11.48
CA SER A 44 14.30 6.06 10.45
C SER A 44 15.25 5.48 9.40
N GLU A 45 14.77 5.31 8.20
CA GLU A 45 15.57 4.88 7.06
C GLU A 45 15.45 5.87 5.90
N PRO A 46 16.48 5.98 5.03
CA PRO A 46 16.35 6.72 3.79
C PRO A 46 15.19 6.20 2.95
N VAL A 47 14.27 7.09 2.61
CA VAL A 47 13.08 6.73 1.84
C VAL A 47 13.37 6.89 0.35
N PHE A 48 13.01 5.88 -0.45
CA PHE A 48 12.96 6.01 -1.91
C PHE A 48 11.72 6.79 -2.31
N SER A 49 11.92 8.04 -2.75
CA SER A 49 10.82 8.86 -3.25
C SER A 49 10.33 8.36 -4.62
N LEU A 50 9.06 8.63 -4.93
CA LEU A 50 8.50 8.33 -6.24
C LEU A 50 9.34 8.99 -7.36
N GLY A 51 9.80 10.23 -7.17
CA GLY A 51 10.66 10.91 -8.14
C GLY A 51 11.94 10.15 -8.43
N LYS A 52 12.57 9.56 -7.42
CA LYS A 52 13.79 8.73 -7.63
C LYS A 52 13.48 7.45 -8.42
N ILE A 53 12.33 6.84 -8.20
CA ILE A 53 11.86 5.69 -8.98
C ILE A 53 11.68 6.08 -10.45
N LEU A 54 11.01 7.21 -10.73
CA LEU A 54 10.83 7.71 -12.11
C LEU A 54 12.17 8.00 -12.80
N GLU A 55 13.11 8.59 -12.08
CA GLU A 55 14.48 8.85 -12.58
C GLU A 55 15.19 7.54 -12.97
N ILE A 56 15.15 6.53 -12.11
CA ILE A 56 15.75 5.22 -12.41
C ILE A 56 15.05 4.57 -13.62
N ALA A 57 13.71 4.57 -13.62
CA ALA A 57 12.92 3.96 -14.69
C ALA A 57 13.12 4.63 -16.05
N SER A 58 13.46 5.93 -16.09
CA SER A 58 13.68 6.66 -17.34
C SER A 58 14.79 6.06 -18.21
N ASN A 59 15.76 5.37 -17.62
CA ASN A 59 16.82 4.68 -18.34
C ASN A 59 16.35 3.42 -19.07
N PHE A 60 15.16 2.93 -18.75
CA PHE A 60 14.63 1.65 -19.25
C PHE A 60 13.34 1.81 -20.04
N ASN A 61 12.57 2.89 -19.83
CA ASN A 61 11.37 3.20 -20.58
C ASN A 61 11.72 3.60 -22.03
N LYS A 62 11.21 2.87 -23.01
CA LYS A 62 11.46 3.16 -24.43
C LYS A 62 10.64 4.35 -24.93
N THR A 63 9.39 4.46 -24.48
CA THR A 63 8.45 5.54 -24.78
C THR A 63 7.49 5.74 -23.61
N LEU A 64 6.96 6.95 -23.49
CA LEU A 64 5.95 7.32 -22.49
C LEU A 64 4.58 7.61 -23.12
N ASP A 65 4.48 7.62 -24.45
CA ASP A 65 3.29 8.08 -25.16
C ASP A 65 2.03 7.30 -24.79
N GLU A 66 2.13 5.99 -24.63
CA GLU A 66 1.01 5.12 -24.27
C GLU A 66 0.53 5.26 -22.81
N PHE A 67 1.28 5.98 -21.99
CA PHE A 67 0.96 6.24 -20.57
C PHE A 67 0.38 7.63 -20.33
N ILE A 68 0.36 8.49 -21.34
CA ILE A 68 -0.15 9.86 -21.25
C ILE A 68 -1.66 9.82 -20.94
N VAL A 69 -2.06 10.64 -19.98
CA VAL A 69 -3.48 10.88 -19.68
C VAL A 69 -4.02 11.90 -20.68
N GLU A 70 -5.06 11.53 -21.42
CA GLU A 70 -5.76 12.42 -22.32
C GLU A 70 -6.41 13.58 -21.55
N ASP A 71 -6.42 14.77 -22.15
CA ASP A 71 -6.86 16.01 -21.49
C ASP A 71 -8.30 15.94 -20.97
N ASP A 72 -9.19 15.25 -21.70
CA ASP A 72 -10.59 15.04 -21.30
C ASP A 72 -10.73 14.16 -20.04
N LYS A 73 -9.71 13.36 -19.72
CA LYS A 73 -9.69 12.48 -18.54
C LYS A 73 -9.10 13.15 -17.30
N ILE A 74 -8.36 14.26 -17.44
CA ILE A 74 -7.71 14.95 -16.34
C ILE A 74 -8.71 15.40 -15.28
N GLU A 75 -9.82 16.01 -15.70
CA GLU A 75 -10.85 16.48 -14.77
C GLU A 75 -11.56 15.31 -14.05
N LYS A 76 -11.73 14.16 -14.72
CA LYS A 76 -12.25 12.94 -14.09
C LYS A 76 -11.30 12.44 -13.00
N TRP A 77 -9.98 12.47 -13.25
CA TRP A 77 -8.97 12.10 -12.26
C TRP A 77 -8.98 13.05 -11.05
N LYS A 78 -9.03 14.37 -11.28
CA LYS A 78 -9.14 15.36 -10.21
C LYS A 78 -10.39 15.11 -9.35
N TYR A 79 -11.54 14.88 -9.98
CA TYR A 79 -12.78 14.55 -9.27
C TYR A 79 -12.65 13.27 -8.45
N LEU A 80 -12.10 12.19 -9.03
CA LEU A 80 -11.93 10.91 -8.33
C LEU A 80 -11.00 11.05 -7.11
N LYS A 81 -9.92 11.81 -7.22
CA LYS A 81 -8.95 12.03 -6.15
C LYS A 81 -9.35 13.13 -5.16
N GLY A 82 -10.33 13.95 -5.50
CA GLY A 82 -10.86 14.99 -4.62
C GLY A 82 -11.58 14.45 -3.38
N ALA A 83 -11.73 15.32 -2.38
CA ALA A 83 -12.56 15.03 -1.21
C ALA A 83 -14.04 14.91 -1.61
N LYS A 84 -14.74 13.98 -0.98
CA LYS A 84 -16.18 13.80 -1.19
C LYS A 84 -16.90 13.67 0.14
N LYS A 85 -18.12 14.23 0.16
CA LYS A 85 -19.07 14.08 1.26
C LYS A 85 -20.45 13.93 0.65
N ILE A 86 -20.97 12.70 0.63
CA ILE A 86 -22.18 12.33 -0.12
C ILE A 86 -23.14 11.61 0.82
N ASN A 87 -24.36 12.08 0.92
CA ASN A 87 -25.40 11.36 1.64
C ASN A 87 -25.83 10.14 0.84
N ARG A 88 -25.89 8.99 1.48
CA ARG A 88 -26.25 7.71 0.90
C ARG A 88 -27.27 7.00 1.77
N ILE A 89 -28.03 6.12 1.15
CA ILE A 89 -28.96 5.22 1.84
C ILE A 89 -28.44 3.78 1.62
N SER A 90 -28.29 3.05 2.71
CA SER A 90 -27.91 1.63 2.66
C SER A 90 -29.04 0.78 2.06
N LYS A 91 -28.73 -0.46 1.69
CA LYS A 91 -29.75 -1.42 1.24
C LYS A 91 -30.84 -1.69 2.27
N THR A 92 -30.57 -1.44 3.55
CA THR A 92 -31.51 -1.59 4.67
C THR A 92 -32.27 -0.32 5.03
N GLY A 93 -32.16 0.75 4.20
CA GLY A 93 -32.83 2.03 4.43
C GLY A 93 -32.13 2.98 5.41
N HIS A 94 -30.95 2.62 5.93
CA HIS A 94 -30.19 3.49 6.84
C HIS A 94 -29.50 4.62 6.05
N GLU A 95 -29.76 5.86 6.45
CA GLU A 95 -29.12 7.03 5.90
C GLU A 95 -27.76 7.26 6.56
N TYR A 96 -26.73 7.49 5.75
CA TYR A 96 -25.39 7.82 6.22
C TYR A 96 -24.66 8.76 5.28
N THR A 97 -23.72 9.51 5.83
CA THR A 97 -22.85 10.35 5.04
C THR A 97 -21.56 9.60 4.69
N TYR A 98 -21.42 9.24 3.42
CA TYR A 98 -20.15 8.72 2.89
C TYR A 98 -19.15 9.87 2.76
N SER A 99 -17.98 9.71 3.35
CA SER A 99 -16.91 10.71 3.33
C SER A 99 -15.60 10.12 2.88
N GLU A 100 -14.94 10.79 1.92
CA GLU A 100 -13.58 10.50 1.49
C GLU A 100 -12.71 11.75 1.65
N GLY A 101 -11.53 11.61 2.26
CA GLY A 101 -10.51 12.68 2.26
C GLY A 101 -9.88 12.86 0.86
N PRO A 102 -9.17 13.95 0.57
CA PRO A 102 -8.48 14.14 -0.71
C PRO A 102 -7.27 13.22 -0.83
N MET A 103 -6.91 12.90 -2.07
CA MET A 103 -5.63 12.27 -2.45
C MET A 103 -4.83 13.24 -3.32
N SER A 104 -3.50 13.08 -3.32
CA SER A 104 -2.63 13.91 -4.17
C SER A 104 -2.99 13.78 -5.66
N PHE A 105 -3.03 14.93 -6.33
CA PHE A 105 -3.13 15.00 -7.79
C PHE A 105 -2.35 16.24 -8.29
N PRO A 106 -1.28 16.06 -9.06
CA PRO A 106 -0.56 14.78 -9.26
C PRO A 106 0.07 14.24 -7.98
N GLU A 107 0.66 13.04 -8.04
CA GLU A 107 1.40 12.47 -6.92
C GLU A 107 2.57 13.38 -6.53
N ASN A 108 2.87 13.43 -5.23
CA ASN A 108 4.04 14.14 -4.73
C ASN A 108 5.31 13.32 -5.01
N LEU A 109 6.16 13.81 -5.89
CA LEU A 109 7.39 13.12 -6.29
C LEU A 109 8.47 13.09 -5.20
N ARG A 110 8.33 13.87 -4.12
CA ARG A 110 9.26 13.88 -2.98
C ARG A 110 8.95 12.82 -1.95
N GLU A 111 7.74 12.29 -1.99
CA GLU A 111 7.25 11.26 -1.07
C GLU A 111 7.40 9.86 -1.68
N PRO A 112 7.38 8.79 -0.88
CA PRO A 112 7.27 7.43 -1.40
C PRO A 112 5.98 7.24 -2.19
N ALA A 113 5.99 6.27 -3.11
CA ALA A 113 4.78 5.85 -3.78
C ALA A 113 3.76 5.29 -2.78
N ARG A 114 2.49 5.53 -3.02
CA ARG A 114 1.41 4.88 -2.27
C ARG A 114 1.36 3.38 -2.62
N THR A 115 0.57 2.62 -1.90
CA THR A 115 0.30 1.22 -2.21
C THR A 115 -0.24 1.05 -3.63
N ILE A 116 0.40 0.19 -4.42
CA ILE A 116 -0.08 -0.21 -5.75
C ILE A 116 -1.21 -1.21 -5.58
N LEU A 117 -2.30 -1.02 -6.31
CA LEU A 117 -3.42 -1.94 -6.35
C LEU A 117 -3.47 -2.68 -7.68
N THR A 118 -4.17 -3.82 -7.73
CA THR A 118 -4.37 -4.62 -8.95
C THR A 118 -5.04 -3.87 -10.10
N SER A 119 -5.74 -2.78 -9.77
CA SER A 119 -6.38 -1.86 -10.71
C SER A 119 -5.51 -0.68 -11.10
N GLU A 120 -4.21 -0.69 -10.81
CA GLU A 120 -3.27 0.34 -11.26
C GLU A 120 -3.38 0.52 -12.78
N SER A 121 -3.15 1.70 -13.27
CA SER A 121 -3.38 2.14 -14.66
C SER A 121 -4.84 2.35 -15.08
N ASN A 122 -5.83 1.87 -14.38
CA ASN A 122 -7.23 2.14 -14.69
C ASN A 122 -7.68 3.50 -14.14
N LEU A 123 -8.75 4.05 -14.73
CA LEU A 123 -9.38 5.28 -14.24
C LEU A 123 -10.09 5.01 -12.90
N ASN A 124 -9.37 5.14 -11.81
CA ASN A 124 -9.91 5.00 -10.45
C ASN A 124 -9.12 5.90 -9.48
N ARG A 125 -9.68 6.13 -8.30
CA ARG A 125 -9.10 6.99 -7.28
C ARG A 125 -7.68 6.59 -6.86
N SER A 126 -7.41 5.29 -6.80
CA SER A 126 -6.17 4.74 -6.20
C SER A 126 -4.99 4.72 -7.18
N SER A 127 -5.23 4.74 -8.49
CA SER A 127 -4.13 4.74 -9.48
C SER A 127 -3.28 5.99 -9.35
N HIS A 128 -1.98 5.82 -9.55
CA HIS A 128 -1.03 6.93 -9.51
C HIS A 128 -1.11 7.76 -10.78
N ILE A 129 -1.13 9.07 -10.62
CA ILE A 129 -0.99 10.03 -11.71
C ILE A 129 0.18 10.94 -11.38
N VAL A 130 1.16 10.99 -12.25
CA VAL A 130 2.32 11.85 -12.13
C VAL A 130 2.30 12.95 -13.19
N PHE A 131 2.85 14.12 -12.86
CA PHE A 131 3.17 15.12 -13.86
C PHE A 131 4.62 14.93 -14.27
N ASP A 132 4.82 14.44 -15.48
CA ASP A 132 6.15 14.18 -16.00
C ASP A 132 6.76 15.45 -16.61
N GLN A 133 7.84 15.92 -15.98
CA GLN A 133 8.50 17.17 -16.35
C GLN A 133 9.21 17.09 -17.72
N SER A 134 9.62 15.91 -18.14
CA SER A 134 10.34 15.72 -19.40
C SER A 134 9.44 15.92 -20.61
N ILE A 135 8.20 15.46 -20.53
CA ILE A 135 7.19 15.57 -21.58
C ILE A 135 6.13 16.64 -21.29
N LYS A 136 6.17 17.25 -20.08
CA LYS A 136 5.20 18.28 -19.58
C LYS A 136 3.75 17.83 -19.68
N LYS A 137 3.48 16.56 -19.34
CA LYS A 137 2.14 15.95 -19.37
C LYS A 137 1.85 15.11 -18.14
N TYR A 138 0.56 14.95 -17.85
CA TYR A 138 0.10 13.96 -16.88
C TYR A 138 0.15 12.58 -17.48
N ARG A 139 0.60 11.60 -16.71
CA ARG A 139 0.60 10.20 -17.11
C ARG A 139 0.37 9.25 -15.93
N ILE A 140 -0.04 8.03 -16.24
CA ILE A 140 -0.02 6.91 -15.31
C ILE A 140 1.41 6.40 -15.15
N LEU A 141 1.65 5.56 -14.14
CA LEU A 141 2.93 4.86 -14.01
C LEU A 141 3.11 3.85 -15.13
N THR A 142 4.37 3.61 -15.52
CA THR A 142 4.72 2.49 -16.40
C THR A 142 4.81 1.18 -15.60
N PRO A 143 4.72 0.00 -16.26
CA PRO A 143 4.95 -1.27 -15.57
C PRO A 143 6.32 -1.38 -14.90
N ILE A 144 7.37 -0.81 -15.51
CA ILE A 144 8.72 -0.78 -14.94
C ILE A 144 8.75 0.04 -13.64
N GLU A 145 8.06 1.17 -13.59
CA GLU A 145 7.94 1.97 -12.38
C GLU A 145 7.22 1.20 -11.26
N CYS A 146 6.17 0.45 -11.60
CA CYS A 146 5.48 -0.41 -10.64
C CYS A 146 6.38 -1.55 -10.12
N GLU A 147 7.19 -2.17 -10.99
CA GLU A 147 8.17 -3.17 -10.59
C GLU A 147 9.19 -2.59 -9.60
N LEU A 148 9.75 -1.41 -9.91
CA LEU A 148 10.71 -0.74 -9.04
C LEU A 148 10.11 -0.29 -7.70
N ILE A 149 8.85 0.18 -7.68
CA ILE A 149 8.14 0.52 -6.44
C ILE A 149 8.01 -0.71 -5.54
N GLN A 150 7.73 -1.87 -6.10
CA GLN A 150 7.67 -3.15 -5.39
C GLN A 150 9.06 -3.78 -5.16
N MET A 151 10.14 -3.08 -5.53
CA MET A 151 11.53 -3.49 -5.40
C MET A 151 11.88 -4.77 -6.19
N PHE A 152 11.16 -5.04 -7.29
CA PHE A 152 11.53 -6.07 -8.24
C PHE A 152 12.60 -5.59 -9.21
N PRO A 153 13.37 -6.50 -9.82
CA PRO A 153 14.24 -6.15 -10.94
C PRO A 153 13.46 -5.55 -12.11
N VAL A 154 14.09 -4.66 -12.85
CA VAL A 154 13.53 -4.07 -14.07
C VAL A 154 13.15 -5.14 -15.07
N ASN A 155 12.00 -5.01 -15.69
CA ASN A 155 11.45 -5.95 -16.67
C ASN A 155 11.17 -7.37 -16.12
N TRP A 156 10.98 -7.48 -14.80
CA TRP A 156 10.63 -8.77 -14.17
C TRP A 156 9.38 -9.41 -14.76
N THR A 157 8.43 -8.59 -15.19
CA THR A 157 7.16 -9.05 -15.75
C THR A 157 7.01 -8.79 -17.24
N ASP A 158 8.09 -8.55 -18.00
CA ASP A 158 8.05 -8.11 -19.40
C ASP A 158 7.48 -9.16 -20.36
N THR A 159 7.50 -10.44 -19.97
CA THR A 159 6.87 -11.54 -20.73
C THR A 159 5.34 -11.52 -20.69
N MET A 160 4.74 -10.68 -19.83
CA MET A 160 3.31 -10.60 -19.63
C MET A 160 2.69 -9.42 -20.39
N PRO A 161 1.42 -9.54 -20.83
CA PRO A 161 0.67 -8.39 -21.34
C PRO A 161 0.64 -7.23 -20.34
N LYS A 162 0.68 -5.98 -20.82
CA LYS A 162 0.75 -4.78 -20.00
C LYS A 162 -0.25 -4.77 -18.83
N LYS A 163 -1.51 -5.13 -19.07
CA LYS A 163 -2.54 -5.20 -18.03
C LYS A 163 -2.17 -6.18 -16.91
N ASN A 164 -1.60 -7.32 -17.27
CA ASN A 164 -1.20 -8.34 -16.30
C ASN A 164 0.01 -7.90 -15.48
N ARG A 165 0.93 -7.13 -16.07
CA ARG A 165 2.06 -6.53 -15.34
C ARG A 165 1.59 -5.68 -14.15
N TYR A 166 0.64 -4.78 -14.36
CA TYR A 166 0.03 -4.00 -13.27
C TYR A 166 -0.68 -4.88 -12.24
N PHE A 167 -1.47 -5.84 -12.71
CA PHE A 167 -2.18 -6.76 -11.83
C PHE A 167 -1.23 -7.55 -10.93
N MET A 168 -0.12 -8.04 -11.48
CA MET A 168 0.91 -8.77 -10.72
C MET A 168 1.55 -7.88 -9.66
N MET A 169 1.92 -6.65 -10.01
CA MET A 169 2.53 -5.72 -9.06
C MET A 169 1.55 -5.26 -7.97
N GLY A 170 0.27 -5.18 -8.28
CA GLY A 170 -0.76 -4.90 -7.28
C GLY A 170 -1.02 -6.04 -6.28
N ASN A 171 -0.67 -7.28 -6.64
CA ASN A 171 -0.74 -8.46 -5.75
C ASN A 171 0.61 -8.76 -5.07
N ALA A 172 1.70 -8.14 -5.51
CA ALA A 172 3.03 -8.43 -5.01
C ALA A 172 3.26 -7.84 -3.62
N LEU A 173 4.07 -8.53 -2.83
CA LEU A 173 4.71 -7.95 -1.65
C LEU A 173 5.98 -7.19 -2.08
N VAL A 174 6.29 -6.11 -1.37
CA VAL A 174 7.57 -5.39 -1.56
C VAL A 174 8.72 -6.31 -1.20
N THR A 175 9.51 -6.71 -2.20
CA THR A 175 10.55 -7.75 -2.03
C THR A 175 11.61 -7.35 -1.00
N GLY A 176 11.89 -6.05 -0.85
CA GLY A 176 12.80 -5.53 0.16
C GLY A 176 12.36 -5.78 1.60
N ILE A 177 11.05 -5.87 1.88
CA ILE A 177 10.54 -6.26 3.20
C ILE A 177 10.86 -7.72 3.45
N ILE A 178 10.60 -8.59 2.48
CA ILE A 178 10.89 -10.04 2.60
C ILE A 178 12.38 -10.26 2.82
N LYS A 179 13.24 -9.56 2.07
CA LYS A 179 14.69 -9.63 2.24
C LYS A 179 15.15 -9.23 3.65
N ARG A 180 14.45 -8.30 4.32
CA ARG A 180 14.77 -7.91 5.71
C ARG A 180 14.30 -8.95 6.74
N LEU A 181 13.22 -9.68 6.44
CA LEU A 181 12.71 -10.73 7.34
C LEU A 181 13.53 -12.03 7.24
N GLU A 182 14.15 -12.30 6.09
CA GLU A 182 14.86 -13.56 5.81
C GLU A 182 15.92 -13.90 6.86
N PRO A 183 16.83 -12.99 7.28
CA PRO A 183 17.83 -13.33 8.29
C PRO A 183 17.23 -13.78 9.63
N LYS A 184 16.13 -13.15 10.04
CA LYS A 184 15.44 -13.51 11.29
C LYS A 184 14.70 -14.84 11.20
N LEU A 185 14.10 -15.13 10.05
CA LEU A 185 13.49 -16.44 9.80
C LEU A 185 14.53 -17.55 9.79
N ARG A 186 15.69 -17.31 9.18
CA ARG A 186 16.81 -18.26 9.16
C ARG A 186 17.30 -18.57 10.58
N GLU A 187 17.52 -17.55 11.40
CA GLU A 187 17.90 -17.68 12.81
C GLU A 187 16.92 -18.56 13.60
N ILE A 188 15.62 -18.37 13.40
CA ILE A 188 14.57 -19.17 14.06
C ILE A 188 14.65 -20.63 13.60
N ILE A 189 14.75 -20.90 12.30
CA ILE A 189 14.84 -22.26 11.74
C ILE A 189 16.08 -22.98 12.27
N GLU A 190 17.24 -22.32 12.24
CA GLU A 190 18.49 -22.90 12.74
C GLU A 190 18.39 -23.24 14.24
N SER A 191 17.79 -22.35 15.06
CA SER A 191 17.59 -22.61 16.48
C SER A 191 16.63 -23.78 16.76
N GLU A 192 15.62 -24.00 15.94
CA GLU A 192 14.69 -25.12 16.07
C GLU A 192 15.32 -26.45 15.64
N ASP A 193 16.22 -26.43 14.67
CA ASP A 193 16.94 -27.65 14.24
C ASP A 193 17.99 -28.10 15.26
N GLU A 194 18.58 -27.19 16.04
CA GLU A 194 19.47 -27.52 17.16
C GLU A 194 18.73 -28.16 18.34
N LEU A 195 17.42 -28.01 18.44
CA LEU A 195 16.58 -28.57 19.51
C LEU A 195 16.03 -29.97 19.18
N LYS A 196 16.28 -30.51 17.99
CA LYS A 196 15.88 -31.84 17.54
C LYS A 196 17.00 -32.84 17.74
#